data_023526b439b3d536438ba0cd17c8094a
#
_entry.id   023526b439b3d536438ba0cd17c8094a
#
_cell.length_a   1.000
_cell.length_b   1.000
_cell.length_c   1.000
_cell.angle_alpha   90.00
_cell.angle_beta   90.00
_cell.angle_gamma   90.00
#
_symmetry.space_group_name_H-M   'P 1'
#
loop_
_entity.id
_entity.type
_entity.pdbx_description
1 polymer ?
#
loop_
_entity_poly.entity_id
_entity_poly.type
_entity_poly.pdbx_seq_one_letter_code
_entity_poly.pdbx_strand_id
1 'polypeptide(L)'
;MVKIGNIELPDFPLLLAPMEDVSDPPFRRLCKLHGADLMYSEFISSEGLIRDAMKSRKKLDIFDYERPVGIQIFGGDEEAMSLSAKIVETVNPDIVDINFGCPVKKVVSKGAGAGVLKDVDLMVRLTKAVVNSTHLPVTVKTRLGWDVDTINIEEVALRLQDAGIKALTIHARTRSQMYKGEADWEYISKIKQNPNIEIPIFGNGDIDSPEKALEYSQKYACDGMMIGRAAIGYPWIFNEIKHFFETGEKLPEPTISDRLLAVKQHAEWSAEWKGERLGLIEMRQHYSNYFRGISHFKEFKTKFLQVLSLEEFYQLLEETEAFYKNRIEI
;
A
#
# COMPACT_ATOMS: atom_id res chain seq x y z
N MET A 1 -2.11 14.61 16.12
CA MET A 1 -3.12 14.26 15.10
C MET A 1 -2.65 14.75 13.74
N VAL A 2 -2.50 13.86 12.76
CA VAL A 2 -2.06 14.20 11.40
C VAL A 2 -3.28 14.52 10.53
N LYS A 3 -3.20 15.58 9.70
CA LYS A 3 -4.31 16.00 8.84
C LYS A 3 -3.90 15.93 7.37
N ILE A 4 -4.74 15.28 6.56
CA ILE A 4 -4.64 15.28 5.09
C ILE A 4 -5.87 16.02 4.54
N GLY A 5 -5.73 17.33 4.31
CA GLY A 5 -6.89 18.17 4.03
C GLY A 5 -7.87 18.18 5.20
N ASN A 6 -9.09 17.68 4.96
CA ASN A 6 -10.15 17.55 5.98
C ASN A 6 -10.17 16.18 6.70
N ILE A 7 -9.26 15.28 6.37
CA ILE A 7 -9.19 13.94 6.97
C ILE A 7 -8.27 13.98 8.18
N GLU A 8 -8.75 13.52 9.31
CA GLU A 8 -8.02 13.41 10.56
C GLU A 8 -7.56 11.97 10.79
N LEU A 9 -6.27 11.79 11.02
CA LEU A 9 -5.62 10.52 11.32
C LEU A 9 -5.00 10.57 12.73
N PRO A 10 -4.65 9.42 13.35
CA PRO A 10 -3.89 9.39 14.60
C PRO A 10 -2.61 10.23 14.56
N ASP A 11 -1.95 10.40 15.70
CA ASP A 11 -0.70 11.19 15.81
C ASP A 11 0.44 10.61 14.96
N PHE A 12 0.48 9.29 14.81
CA PHE A 12 1.44 8.59 13.95
C PHE A 12 0.73 7.47 13.17
N PRO A 13 0.08 7.81 12.03
CA PRO A 13 -0.71 6.83 11.30
C PRO A 13 0.15 5.82 10.55
N LEU A 14 -0.37 4.59 10.47
CA LEU A 14 0.18 3.50 9.68
C LEU A 14 -0.66 3.28 8.42
N LEU A 15 -0.04 3.46 7.26
CA LEU A 15 -0.70 3.42 5.96
C LEU A 15 -0.39 2.11 5.25
N LEU A 16 -1.40 1.50 4.59
CA LEU A 16 -1.15 0.40 3.65
C LEU A 16 -0.72 0.95 2.30
N ALA A 17 0.40 0.46 1.78
CA ALA A 17 0.90 0.87 0.47
C ALA A 17 0.02 0.36 -0.69
N PRO A 18 -0.15 1.17 -1.76
CA PRO A 18 -0.73 0.70 -3.02
C PRO A 18 0.20 -0.34 -3.68
N MET A 19 -0.31 -1.54 -3.90
CA MET A 19 0.44 -2.66 -4.49
C MET A 19 -0.40 -3.37 -5.54
N GLU A 20 0.10 -3.46 -6.77
CA GLU A 20 -0.58 -4.14 -7.88
C GLU A 20 -0.84 -5.61 -7.54
N ASP A 21 -2.03 -6.08 -7.86
CA ASP A 21 -2.55 -7.42 -7.58
C ASP A 21 -2.56 -7.83 -6.10
N VAL A 22 -2.37 -6.89 -5.15
CA VAL A 22 -2.29 -7.14 -3.71
C VAL A 22 -3.25 -6.28 -2.89
N SER A 23 -3.25 -4.95 -3.07
CA SER A 23 -4.06 -4.04 -2.25
C SER A 23 -5.49 -3.89 -2.80
N ASP A 24 -6.12 -5.02 -3.08
CA ASP A 24 -7.52 -5.13 -3.45
C ASP A 24 -8.45 -4.96 -2.22
N PRO A 25 -9.77 -4.79 -2.40
CA PRO A 25 -10.71 -4.59 -1.30
C PRO A 25 -10.65 -5.68 -0.21
N PRO A 26 -10.59 -6.99 -0.52
CA PRO A 26 -10.44 -8.04 0.47
C PRO A 26 -9.21 -7.88 1.36
N PHE A 27 -8.05 -7.59 0.74
CA PHE A 27 -6.81 -7.40 1.50
C PHE A 27 -6.81 -6.08 2.29
N ARG A 28 -7.32 -4.99 1.72
CA ARG A 28 -7.49 -3.73 2.46
C ARG A 28 -8.40 -3.90 3.67
N ARG A 29 -9.52 -4.64 3.53
CA ARG A 29 -10.41 -5.00 4.65
C ARG A 29 -9.65 -5.69 5.77
N LEU A 30 -8.83 -6.68 5.43
CA LEU A 30 -8.04 -7.40 6.41
C LEU A 30 -7.02 -6.49 7.11
N CYS A 31 -6.29 -5.66 6.37
CA CYS A 31 -5.36 -4.70 6.95
C CYS A 31 -6.07 -3.68 7.86
N LYS A 32 -7.28 -3.24 7.50
CA LYS A 32 -8.10 -2.37 8.35
C LYS A 32 -8.45 -3.02 9.69
N LEU A 33 -8.89 -4.26 9.66
CA LEU A 33 -9.19 -5.04 10.88
C LEU A 33 -7.97 -5.20 11.78
N HIS A 34 -6.78 -5.21 11.21
CA HIS A 34 -5.51 -5.29 11.91
C HIS A 34 -4.85 -3.93 12.19
N GLY A 35 -5.59 -2.82 12.05
CA GLY A 35 -5.15 -1.53 12.55
C GLY A 35 -4.49 -0.59 11.54
N ALA A 36 -4.55 -0.87 10.23
CA ALA A 36 -4.16 0.13 9.23
C ALA A 36 -5.08 1.37 9.32
N ASP A 37 -4.50 2.57 9.36
CA ASP A 37 -5.27 3.80 9.54
C ASP A 37 -5.80 4.36 8.22
N LEU A 38 -5.00 4.27 7.15
CA LEU A 38 -5.34 4.72 5.80
C LEU A 38 -4.88 3.69 4.78
N MET A 39 -5.75 3.33 3.86
CA MET A 39 -5.44 2.44 2.76
C MET A 39 -5.47 3.16 1.42
N TYR A 40 -4.75 2.59 0.45
CA TYR A 40 -4.82 3.01 -0.95
C TYR A 40 -5.20 1.82 -1.83
N SER A 41 -5.97 2.09 -2.88
CA SER A 41 -6.26 1.09 -3.91
C SER A 41 -4.98 0.66 -4.63
N GLU A 42 -5.07 -0.42 -5.40
CA GLU A 42 -4.09 -0.66 -6.47
C GLU A 42 -4.07 0.55 -7.42
N PHE A 43 -2.90 0.83 -8.02
CA PHE A 43 -2.79 1.99 -8.91
C PHE A 43 -3.50 1.75 -10.26
N ILE A 44 -4.23 2.76 -10.72
CA ILE A 44 -5.08 2.72 -11.90
C ILE A 44 -4.48 3.58 -13.01
N SER A 45 -4.33 3.00 -14.20
CA SER A 45 -3.89 3.75 -15.38
C SER A 45 -4.94 4.79 -15.79
N SER A 46 -4.55 6.07 -15.90
CA SER A 46 -5.41 7.14 -16.40
C SER A 46 -5.94 6.82 -17.79
N GLU A 47 -5.07 6.37 -18.70
CA GLU A 47 -5.44 5.94 -20.05
C GLU A 47 -6.44 4.75 -20.05
N GLY A 48 -6.28 3.82 -19.10
CA GLY A 48 -7.20 2.70 -18.96
C GLY A 48 -8.54 3.13 -18.41
N LEU A 49 -8.55 4.08 -17.49
CA LEU A 49 -9.76 4.57 -16.84
C LEU A 49 -10.64 5.40 -17.78
N ILE A 50 -10.05 6.33 -18.54
CA ILE A 50 -10.79 7.17 -19.51
C ILE A 50 -11.33 6.36 -20.68
N ARG A 51 -10.71 5.23 -21.03
CA ARG A 51 -11.19 4.29 -22.06
C ARG A 51 -12.18 3.25 -21.53
N ASP A 52 -12.63 3.41 -20.31
CA ASP A 52 -13.57 2.48 -19.65
C ASP A 52 -13.11 1.02 -19.61
N ALA A 53 -11.79 0.79 -19.48
CA ALA A 53 -11.25 -0.55 -19.40
C ALA A 53 -11.76 -1.27 -18.14
N MET A 54 -12.36 -2.43 -18.29
CA MET A 54 -13.01 -3.21 -17.21
C MET A 54 -12.08 -3.41 -15.99
N LYS A 55 -10.79 -3.73 -16.21
CA LYS A 55 -9.81 -3.87 -15.11
C LYS A 55 -9.58 -2.57 -14.34
N SER A 56 -9.57 -1.43 -15.04
CA SER A 56 -9.41 -0.12 -14.41
C SER A 56 -10.65 0.24 -13.60
N ARG A 57 -11.83 -0.04 -14.13
CA ARG A 57 -13.11 0.19 -13.43
C ARG A 57 -13.21 -0.63 -12.15
N LYS A 58 -12.86 -1.90 -12.19
CA LYS A 58 -12.92 -2.78 -11.02
C LYS A 58 -12.04 -2.32 -9.86
N LYS A 59 -10.92 -1.65 -10.14
CA LYS A 59 -10.02 -1.09 -9.12
C LYS A 59 -10.57 0.17 -8.44
N LEU A 60 -11.70 0.71 -8.92
CA LEU A 60 -12.43 1.79 -8.27
C LEU A 60 -13.30 1.30 -7.11
N ASP A 61 -13.51 -0.01 -6.98
CA ASP A 61 -14.33 -0.56 -5.90
C ASP A 61 -13.71 -0.25 -4.54
N ILE A 62 -14.46 0.50 -3.74
CA ILE A 62 -14.15 0.85 -2.35
C ILE A 62 -15.37 0.63 -1.48
N PHE A 63 -15.16 0.40 -0.20
CA PHE A 63 -16.24 0.06 0.73
C PHE A 63 -16.11 0.86 2.03
N ASP A 64 -17.24 1.11 2.71
CA ASP A 64 -17.24 1.93 3.92
C ASP A 64 -16.41 1.34 5.07
N TYR A 65 -16.27 0.02 5.14
CA TYR A 65 -15.49 -0.63 6.18
C TYR A 65 -13.97 -0.36 6.10
N GLU A 66 -13.46 0.14 4.98
CA GLU A 66 -12.04 0.41 4.78
C GLU A 66 -11.66 1.90 4.87
N ARG A 67 -12.65 2.78 5.13
CA ARG A 67 -12.39 4.23 5.21
C ARG A 67 -11.52 4.59 6.43
N PRO A 68 -10.67 5.62 6.30
CA PRO A 68 -10.40 6.39 5.09
C PRO A 68 -9.63 5.60 4.04
N VAL A 69 -9.98 5.78 2.75
CA VAL A 69 -9.37 5.10 1.63
C VAL A 69 -9.08 6.05 0.47
N GLY A 70 -7.88 5.96 -0.08
CA GLY A 70 -7.46 6.71 -1.27
C GLY A 70 -7.49 5.84 -2.52
N ILE A 71 -7.90 6.42 -3.64
CA ILE A 71 -7.74 5.80 -4.97
C ILE A 71 -6.50 6.37 -5.62
N GLN A 72 -5.58 5.47 -6.02
CA GLN A 72 -4.33 5.86 -6.65
C GLN A 72 -4.41 5.77 -8.18
N ILE A 73 -4.07 6.85 -8.87
CA ILE A 73 -3.98 6.93 -10.33
C ILE A 73 -2.56 7.19 -10.82
N PHE A 74 -2.25 6.78 -12.04
CA PHE A 74 -0.97 7.09 -12.69
C PHE A 74 -1.16 7.35 -14.18
N GLY A 75 -0.36 8.25 -14.71
CA GLY A 75 -0.32 8.60 -16.13
C GLY A 75 0.84 9.54 -16.44
N GLY A 76 1.02 9.84 -17.73
CA GLY A 76 2.02 10.80 -18.23
C GLY A 76 1.39 11.91 -19.07
N ASP A 77 0.06 11.95 -19.15
CA ASP A 77 -0.71 12.95 -19.91
C ASP A 77 -1.63 13.76 -18.98
N GLU A 78 -1.56 15.08 -19.07
CA GLU A 78 -2.27 16.00 -18.17
C GLU A 78 -3.80 15.89 -18.30
N GLU A 79 -4.31 15.77 -19.53
CA GLU A 79 -5.75 15.64 -19.78
C GLU A 79 -6.29 14.31 -19.25
N ALA A 80 -5.59 13.21 -19.52
CA ALA A 80 -5.97 11.90 -19.03
C ALA A 80 -5.95 11.84 -17.49
N MET A 81 -4.98 12.47 -16.82
CA MET A 81 -4.92 12.55 -15.36
C MET A 81 -6.06 13.41 -14.80
N SER A 82 -6.36 14.55 -15.42
CA SER A 82 -7.49 15.42 -15.07
C SER A 82 -8.83 14.68 -15.17
N LEU A 83 -9.10 14.03 -16.30
CA LEU A 83 -10.33 13.25 -16.52
C LEU A 83 -10.44 12.08 -15.55
N SER A 84 -9.32 11.40 -15.27
CA SER A 84 -9.29 10.29 -14.33
C SER A 84 -9.63 10.74 -12.90
N ALA A 85 -9.14 11.91 -12.46
CA ALA A 85 -9.49 12.46 -11.15
C ALA A 85 -11.01 12.69 -11.02
N LYS A 86 -11.65 13.23 -12.07
CA LYS A 86 -13.12 13.40 -12.09
C LYS A 86 -13.86 12.06 -12.02
N ILE A 87 -13.38 11.03 -12.73
CA ILE A 87 -13.97 9.68 -12.67
C ILE A 87 -13.80 9.09 -11.26
N VAL A 88 -12.62 9.21 -10.66
CA VAL A 88 -12.35 8.77 -9.29
C VAL A 88 -13.29 9.45 -8.30
N GLU A 89 -13.54 10.74 -8.42
CA GLU A 89 -14.43 11.47 -7.54
C GLU A 89 -15.87 10.92 -7.57
N THR A 90 -16.34 10.34 -8.69
CA THR A 90 -17.70 9.77 -8.79
C THR A 90 -17.96 8.58 -7.87
N VAL A 91 -16.91 7.88 -7.40
CA VAL A 91 -17.03 6.77 -6.45
C VAL A 91 -16.76 7.23 -5.01
N ASN A 92 -16.58 8.55 -4.80
CA ASN A 92 -16.48 9.20 -3.50
C ASN A 92 -15.43 8.58 -2.55
N PRO A 93 -14.16 8.43 -2.95
CA PRO A 93 -13.09 8.07 -2.01
C PRO A 93 -12.80 9.24 -1.06
N ASP A 94 -11.98 8.99 -0.05
CA ASP A 94 -11.53 10.05 0.85
C ASP A 94 -10.36 10.88 0.25
N ILE A 95 -9.55 10.25 -0.61
CA ILE A 95 -8.32 10.83 -1.19
C ILE A 95 -8.18 10.42 -2.66
N VAL A 96 -7.68 11.31 -3.50
CA VAL A 96 -7.08 10.97 -4.80
C VAL A 96 -5.56 10.97 -4.64
N ASP A 97 -4.90 9.85 -4.92
CA ASP A 97 -3.46 9.74 -4.82
C ASP A 97 -2.80 9.59 -6.20
N ILE A 98 -1.63 10.20 -6.38
CA ILE A 98 -0.89 10.16 -7.64
C ILE A 98 0.35 9.28 -7.46
N ASN A 99 0.53 8.29 -8.34
CA ASN A 99 1.70 7.43 -8.36
C ASN A 99 2.80 7.97 -9.25
N PHE A 100 3.87 8.47 -8.65
CA PHE A 100 5.14 8.79 -9.31
C PHE A 100 6.29 7.87 -8.86
N GLY A 101 5.95 6.69 -8.32
CA GLY A 101 6.94 5.78 -7.75
C GLY A 101 7.03 4.39 -8.39
N CYS A 102 6.08 3.97 -9.23
CA CYS A 102 6.07 2.63 -9.83
C CYS A 102 7.27 2.44 -10.78
N PRO A 103 8.21 1.51 -10.48
CA PRO A 103 9.44 1.36 -11.27
C PRO A 103 9.28 0.38 -12.46
N VAL A 104 8.10 -0.22 -12.65
CA VAL A 104 7.85 -1.26 -13.64
C VAL A 104 8.09 -0.74 -15.06
N LYS A 105 8.90 -1.46 -15.85
CA LYS A 105 9.33 -1.05 -17.20
C LYS A 105 8.16 -0.65 -18.10
N LYS A 106 7.04 -1.40 -18.07
CA LYS A 106 5.83 -1.12 -18.87
C LYS A 106 5.17 0.22 -18.53
N VAL A 107 5.24 0.66 -17.27
CA VAL A 107 4.74 1.96 -16.81
C VAL A 107 5.71 3.07 -17.17
N VAL A 108 6.98 2.88 -16.83
CA VAL A 108 8.07 3.85 -17.04
C VAL A 108 8.28 4.17 -18.52
N SER A 109 8.19 3.17 -19.42
CA SER A 109 8.36 3.38 -20.87
C SER A 109 7.26 4.23 -21.51
N LYS A 110 6.15 4.43 -20.81
CA LYS A 110 5.03 5.33 -21.21
C LYS A 110 5.15 6.74 -20.59
N GLY A 111 6.29 7.08 -19.98
CA GLY A 111 6.46 8.37 -19.29
C GLY A 111 5.61 8.52 -18.02
N ALA A 112 5.18 7.41 -17.40
CA ALA A 112 4.30 7.41 -16.23
C ALA A 112 4.98 6.77 -15.00
N GLY A 113 4.34 6.85 -13.85
CA GLY A 113 4.91 6.35 -12.59
C GLY A 113 6.28 6.95 -12.31
N ALA A 114 7.27 6.12 -11.99
CA ALA A 114 8.64 6.60 -11.75
C ALA A 114 9.34 7.17 -13.01
N GLY A 115 8.75 7.02 -14.20
CA GLY A 115 9.26 7.65 -15.43
C GLY A 115 9.23 9.17 -15.37
N VAL A 116 8.28 9.73 -14.64
CA VAL A 116 8.10 11.18 -14.46
C VAL A 116 9.21 11.82 -13.60
N LEU A 117 9.94 11.02 -12.79
CA LEU A 117 11.06 11.52 -11.96
C LEU A 117 12.19 12.19 -12.76
N LYS A 118 12.24 11.99 -14.07
CA LYS A 118 13.21 12.63 -14.98
C LYS A 118 12.80 14.03 -15.40
N ASP A 119 11.54 14.40 -15.20
CA ASP A 119 10.97 15.69 -15.62
C ASP A 119 10.07 16.22 -14.49
N VAL A 120 10.66 17.00 -13.59
CA VAL A 120 9.96 17.59 -12.43
C VAL A 120 8.90 18.58 -12.88
N ASP A 121 9.11 19.27 -14.00
CA ASP A 121 8.12 20.20 -14.53
C ASP A 121 6.86 19.46 -15.01
N LEU A 122 7.01 18.34 -15.69
CA LEU A 122 5.90 17.46 -16.03
C LEU A 122 5.18 16.94 -14.77
N MET A 123 5.96 16.51 -13.76
CA MET A 123 5.41 16.05 -12.47
C MET A 123 4.50 17.11 -11.83
N VAL A 124 4.94 18.37 -11.83
CA VAL A 124 4.16 19.50 -11.31
C VAL A 124 2.90 19.76 -12.15
N ARG A 125 3.01 19.73 -13.50
CA ARG A 125 1.84 19.92 -14.38
C ARG A 125 0.80 18.83 -14.19
N LEU A 126 1.21 17.56 -14.15
CA LEU A 126 0.31 16.42 -13.88
C LEU A 126 -0.39 16.58 -12.52
N THR A 127 0.35 16.98 -11.49
CA THR A 127 -0.19 17.19 -10.14
C THR A 127 -1.23 18.32 -10.15
N LYS A 128 -0.92 19.47 -10.76
CA LYS A 128 -1.86 20.59 -10.89
C LYS A 128 -3.10 20.21 -11.69
N ALA A 129 -2.96 19.40 -12.74
CA ALA A 129 -4.10 18.91 -13.53
C ALA A 129 -5.06 18.08 -12.65
N VAL A 130 -4.55 17.24 -11.76
CA VAL A 130 -5.36 16.46 -10.81
C VAL A 130 -5.97 17.37 -9.75
N VAL A 131 -5.15 18.20 -9.06
CA VAL A 131 -5.61 19.09 -7.98
C VAL A 131 -6.74 20.02 -8.45
N ASN A 132 -6.65 20.56 -9.66
CA ASN A 132 -7.67 21.46 -10.23
C ASN A 132 -8.94 20.74 -10.71
N SER A 133 -8.96 19.42 -10.70
CA SER A 133 -10.04 18.61 -11.29
C SER A 133 -10.91 17.87 -10.27
N THR A 134 -10.61 17.97 -8.98
CA THR A 134 -11.35 17.34 -7.90
C THR A 134 -11.43 18.23 -6.68
N HIS A 135 -12.47 18.05 -5.86
CA HIS A 135 -12.61 18.71 -4.56
C HIS A 135 -11.98 17.89 -3.41
N LEU A 136 -11.58 16.65 -3.70
CA LEU A 136 -10.97 15.75 -2.74
C LEU A 136 -9.52 16.17 -2.42
N PRO A 137 -9.02 15.87 -1.22
CA PRO A 137 -7.59 16.00 -0.95
C PRO A 137 -6.77 15.17 -1.94
N VAL A 138 -5.74 15.79 -2.53
CA VAL A 138 -4.80 15.10 -3.42
C VAL A 138 -3.51 14.81 -2.68
N THR A 139 -3.03 13.57 -2.76
CA THR A 139 -1.74 13.15 -2.22
C THR A 139 -0.83 12.60 -3.33
N VAL A 140 0.43 12.47 -3.05
CA VAL A 140 1.40 11.89 -3.99
C VAL A 140 2.24 10.83 -3.32
N LYS A 141 2.48 9.71 -4.02
CA LYS A 141 3.48 8.72 -3.63
C LYS A 141 4.60 8.67 -4.66
N THR A 142 5.84 8.91 -4.21
CA THR A 142 7.02 9.00 -5.08
C THR A 142 8.23 8.25 -4.52
N ARG A 143 9.40 8.44 -5.16
CA ARG A 143 10.73 7.94 -4.77
C ARG A 143 11.72 9.10 -4.65
N LEU A 144 12.95 8.81 -4.19
CA LEU A 144 14.02 9.80 -3.99
C LEU A 144 14.46 10.50 -5.29
N GLY A 145 14.32 9.83 -6.42
CA GLY A 145 14.74 10.26 -7.73
C GLY A 145 14.84 9.09 -8.70
N TRP A 146 15.38 9.35 -9.91
CA TRP A 146 15.55 8.31 -10.92
C TRP A 146 16.67 7.32 -10.55
N ASP A 147 17.84 7.82 -10.23
CA ASP A 147 19.02 7.08 -9.77
C ASP A 147 19.76 7.86 -8.69
N VAL A 148 20.89 7.34 -8.24
CA VAL A 148 21.66 7.94 -7.13
C VAL A 148 22.29 9.29 -7.51
N ASP A 149 22.56 9.53 -8.79
CA ASP A 149 23.16 10.77 -9.30
C ASP A 149 22.10 11.87 -9.52
N THR A 150 20.82 11.50 -9.55
CA THR A 150 19.69 12.40 -9.83
C THR A 150 18.64 12.40 -8.72
N ILE A 151 19.06 12.23 -7.47
CA ILE A 151 18.17 12.40 -6.31
C ILE A 151 17.78 13.88 -6.20
N ASN A 152 16.47 14.14 -6.28
CA ASN A 152 15.90 15.49 -6.29
C ASN A 152 14.67 15.65 -5.40
N ILE A 153 14.47 14.72 -4.47
CA ILE A 153 13.24 14.63 -3.67
C ILE A 153 12.97 15.89 -2.81
N GLU A 154 14.02 16.60 -2.37
CA GLU A 154 13.87 17.83 -1.59
C GLU A 154 13.23 18.95 -2.44
N GLU A 155 13.67 19.15 -3.68
CA GLU A 155 13.03 20.06 -4.64
C GLU A 155 11.61 19.59 -4.99
N VAL A 156 11.46 18.30 -5.28
CA VAL A 156 10.17 17.69 -5.64
C VAL A 156 9.13 17.91 -4.52
N ALA A 157 9.50 17.73 -3.26
CA ALA A 157 8.59 17.91 -2.12
C ALA A 157 8.02 19.35 -2.07
N LEU A 158 8.87 20.36 -2.18
CA LEU A 158 8.44 21.76 -2.20
C LEU A 158 7.54 22.07 -3.39
N ARG A 159 7.95 21.68 -4.59
CA ARG A 159 7.20 21.96 -5.82
C ARG A 159 5.84 21.26 -5.87
N LEU A 160 5.73 20.05 -5.32
CA LEU A 160 4.47 19.33 -5.24
C LEU A 160 3.55 19.94 -4.16
N GLN A 161 4.10 20.37 -3.03
CA GLN A 161 3.33 21.14 -2.04
C GLN A 161 2.76 22.42 -2.67
N ASP A 162 3.57 23.20 -3.40
CA ASP A 162 3.13 24.40 -4.11
C ASP A 162 2.12 24.09 -5.22
N ALA A 163 2.13 22.87 -5.77
CA ALA A 163 1.12 22.41 -6.69
C ALA A 163 -0.22 22.05 -6.01
N GLY A 164 -0.27 22.03 -4.68
CA GLY A 164 -1.50 21.92 -3.88
C GLY A 164 -1.79 20.55 -3.27
N ILE A 165 -0.83 19.60 -3.27
CA ILE A 165 -1.03 18.33 -2.57
C ILE A 165 -1.18 18.50 -1.06
N LYS A 166 -1.83 17.55 -0.41
CA LYS A 166 -2.13 17.58 1.04
C LYS A 166 -1.28 16.63 1.87
N ALA A 167 -0.54 15.72 1.25
CA ALA A 167 0.49 14.90 1.87
C ALA A 167 1.40 14.28 0.81
N LEU A 168 2.61 13.90 1.21
CA LEU A 168 3.59 13.25 0.36
C LEU A 168 4.10 11.96 1.01
N THR A 169 4.01 10.83 0.30
CA THR A 169 4.63 9.57 0.70
C THR A 169 5.90 9.33 -0.12
N ILE A 170 7.00 9.06 0.56
CA ILE A 170 8.32 8.89 -0.07
C ILE A 170 8.82 7.46 0.15
N HIS A 171 8.92 6.67 -0.92
CA HIS A 171 9.70 5.45 -0.86
C HIS A 171 11.18 5.81 -0.89
N ALA A 172 11.88 5.54 0.20
CA ALA A 172 13.26 5.94 0.46
C ALA A 172 14.31 5.16 -0.38
N ARG A 173 14.02 4.96 -1.66
CA ARG A 173 14.88 4.39 -2.71
C ARG A 173 14.69 5.17 -4.01
N THR A 174 15.72 5.16 -4.86
CA THR A 174 15.58 5.63 -6.23
C THR A 174 14.83 4.62 -7.10
N ARG A 175 14.42 5.04 -8.30
CA ARG A 175 13.80 4.12 -9.27
C ARG A 175 14.77 3.02 -9.69
N SER A 176 16.04 3.35 -9.92
CA SER A 176 17.05 2.39 -10.39
C SER A 176 17.38 1.31 -9.36
N GLN A 177 17.31 1.63 -8.07
CA GLN A 177 17.46 0.64 -7.00
C GLN A 177 16.33 -0.38 -6.99
N MET A 178 15.13 -0.01 -7.45
CA MET A 178 13.92 -0.82 -7.33
C MET A 178 13.64 -1.25 -5.86
N TYR A 179 14.10 -2.44 -5.46
CA TYR A 179 14.02 -2.98 -4.10
C TYR A 179 15.38 -3.46 -3.56
N LYS A 180 16.48 -3.18 -4.28
CA LYS A 180 17.84 -3.56 -3.88
C LYS A 180 18.44 -2.56 -2.92
N GLY A 181 19.38 -3.03 -2.10
CA GLY A 181 20.03 -2.22 -1.07
C GLY A 181 19.04 -1.85 0.05
N GLU A 182 19.41 -0.90 0.87
CA GLU A 182 18.61 -0.38 1.96
C GLU A 182 17.87 0.89 1.57
N ALA A 183 16.72 1.17 2.21
CA ALA A 183 16.00 2.42 2.05
C ALA A 183 16.71 3.53 2.81
N ASP A 184 17.04 4.62 2.14
CA ASP A 184 17.74 5.76 2.73
C ASP A 184 16.75 6.81 3.26
N TRP A 185 16.41 6.69 4.54
CA TRP A 185 15.46 7.56 5.21
C TRP A 185 16.05 8.93 5.61
N GLU A 186 17.34 9.17 5.46
CA GLU A 186 17.96 10.46 5.75
C GLU A 186 17.34 11.58 4.89
N TYR A 187 16.94 11.28 3.66
CA TYR A 187 16.23 12.24 2.79
C TYR A 187 14.85 12.62 3.35
N ILE A 188 14.15 11.69 4.00
CA ILE A 188 12.86 11.99 4.65
C ILE A 188 13.09 12.95 5.82
N SER A 189 14.11 12.69 6.63
CA SER A 189 14.50 13.58 7.74
C SER A 189 14.86 14.99 7.26
N LYS A 190 15.64 15.10 6.18
CA LYS A 190 16.00 16.41 5.60
C LYS A 190 14.77 17.19 5.16
N ILE A 191 13.81 16.53 4.51
CA ILE A 191 12.57 17.17 4.09
C ILE A 191 11.77 17.65 5.29
N LYS A 192 11.66 16.85 6.35
CA LYS A 192 10.93 17.23 7.58
C LYS A 192 11.60 18.37 8.34
N GLN A 193 12.90 18.51 8.24
CA GLN A 193 13.66 19.62 8.84
C GLN A 193 13.55 20.93 8.05
N ASN A 194 13.03 20.88 6.80
CA ASN A 194 12.84 22.08 6.00
C ASN A 194 11.61 22.85 6.49
N PRO A 195 11.78 24.09 7.03
CA PRO A 195 10.68 24.86 7.60
C PRO A 195 9.62 25.29 6.57
N ASN A 196 9.91 25.16 5.28
CA ASN A 196 8.96 25.48 4.21
C ASN A 196 8.06 24.28 3.85
N ILE A 197 8.27 23.11 4.45
CA ILE A 197 7.40 21.94 4.26
C ILE A 197 6.34 21.95 5.38
N GLU A 198 5.10 22.18 4.98
CA GLU A 198 3.94 22.29 5.88
C GLU A 198 3.03 21.06 5.83
N ILE A 199 3.10 20.27 4.75
CA ILE A 199 2.28 19.07 4.57
C ILE A 199 2.88 17.85 5.30
N PRO A 200 2.04 16.87 5.69
CA PRO A 200 2.52 15.60 6.24
C PRO A 200 3.42 14.85 5.25
N ILE A 201 4.52 14.30 5.78
CA ILE A 201 5.48 13.46 5.06
C ILE A 201 5.45 12.05 5.64
N PHE A 202 5.05 11.08 4.82
CA PHE A 202 5.02 9.67 5.20
C PHE A 202 6.23 8.92 4.64
N GLY A 203 6.92 8.21 5.52
CA GLY A 203 8.06 7.37 5.13
C GLY A 203 7.62 5.99 4.64
N ASN A 204 8.29 5.48 3.61
CA ASN A 204 8.07 4.12 3.09
C ASN A 204 9.39 3.46 2.72
N GLY A 205 9.51 2.18 2.98
CA GLY A 205 10.66 1.33 2.65
C GLY A 205 11.24 0.61 3.86
N ASP A 206 11.35 -0.70 3.76
CA ASP A 206 11.99 -1.61 4.72
C ASP A 206 11.41 -1.65 6.15
N ILE A 207 10.21 -1.15 6.37
CA ILE A 207 9.49 -1.34 7.63
C ILE A 207 8.92 -2.75 7.65
N ASP A 208 9.53 -3.62 8.44
CA ASP A 208 9.24 -5.05 8.50
C ASP A 208 9.15 -5.61 9.93
N SER A 209 9.33 -4.76 10.95
CA SER A 209 9.15 -5.09 12.36
C SER A 209 8.73 -3.88 13.19
N PRO A 210 8.11 -4.11 14.37
CA PRO A 210 7.77 -3.04 15.32
C PRO A 210 8.97 -2.24 15.80
N GLU A 211 10.10 -2.90 16.07
CA GLU A 211 11.32 -2.25 16.54
C GLU A 211 11.87 -1.28 15.50
N LYS A 212 11.92 -1.72 14.26
CA LYS A 212 12.40 -0.87 13.15
C LYS A 212 11.47 0.29 12.90
N ALA A 213 10.15 0.08 13.01
CA ALA A 213 9.19 1.16 12.94
C ALA A 213 9.42 2.20 14.04
N LEU A 214 9.64 1.76 15.29
CA LEU A 214 9.93 2.66 16.41
C LEU A 214 11.27 3.40 16.21
N GLU A 215 12.33 2.68 15.86
CA GLU A 215 13.65 3.28 15.57
C GLU A 215 13.52 4.38 14.50
N TYR A 216 12.83 4.09 13.40
CA TYR A 216 12.71 5.01 12.28
C TYR A 216 11.80 6.21 12.60
N SER A 217 10.74 6.02 13.40
CA SER A 217 9.89 7.12 13.85
C SER A 217 10.66 8.13 14.68
N GLN A 218 11.52 7.64 15.58
CA GLN A 218 12.33 8.48 16.45
C GLN A 218 13.49 9.15 15.71
N LYS A 219 14.12 8.42 14.77
CA LYS A 219 15.31 8.91 14.08
C LYS A 219 15.00 9.90 12.96
N TYR A 220 13.93 9.68 12.19
CA TYR A 220 13.68 10.41 10.96
C TYR A 220 12.52 11.40 11.00
N ALA A 221 11.82 11.50 12.14
CA ALA A 221 10.79 12.50 12.43
C ALA A 221 9.67 12.63 11.37
N CYS A 222 9.36 11.58 10.61
CA CYS A 222 8.24 11.57 9.67
C CYS A 222 6.90 11.60 10.42
N ASP A 223 5.82 11.99 9.74
CA ASP A 223 4.48 12.12 10.34
C ASP A 223 3.71 10.80 10.42
N GLY A 224 4.25 9.73 9.87
CA GLY A 224 3.69 8.38 9.85
C GLY A 224 4.41 7.50 8.85
N MET A 225 4.02 6.24 8.75
CA MET A 225 4.70 5.26 7.92
C MET A 225 3.75 4.51 7.00
N MET A 226 4.22 4.27 5.77
CA MET A 226 3.52 3.42 4.82
C MET A 226 4.19 2.06 4.73
N ILE A 227 3.42 1.00 4.98
CA ILE A 227 3.88 -0.39 5.00
C ILE A 227 3.41 -1.10 3.73
N GLY A 228 4.32 -1.77 3.04
CA GLY A 228 4.02 -2.53 1.83
C GLY A 228 4.24 -4.02 2.02
N ARG A 229 5.35 -4.53 1.52
CA ARG A 229 5.67 -5.97 1.44
C ARG A 229 5.53 -6.73 2.76
N ALA A 230 5.81 -6.10 3.89
CA ALA A 230 5.69 -6.71 5.20
C ALA A 230 4.24 -7.07 5.57
N ALA A 231 3.25 -6.34 5.03
CA ALA A 231 1.84 -6.63 5.26
C ALA A 231 1.30 -7.79 4.42
N ILE A 232 1.99 -8.17 3.31
CA ILE A 232 1.50 -9.23 2.41
C ILE A 232 1.44 -10.58 3.13
N GLY A 233 0.21 -11.08 3.39
CA GLY A 233 -0.01 -12.30 4.17
C GLY A 233 0.41 -12.19 5.63
N TYR A 234 0.66 -10.97 6.12
CA TYR A 234 0.96 -10.69 7.53
C TYR A 234 0.34 -9.36 7.98
N PRO A 235 -0.99 -9.23 7.96
CA PRO A 235 -1.66 -7.97 8.29
C PRO A 235 -1.47 -7.54 9.76
N TRP A 236 -1.11 -8.44 10.65
CA TRP A 236 -0.84 -8.19 12.08
C TRP A 236 0.24 -7.14 12.32
N ILE A 237 1.12 -6.89 11.34
CA ILE A 237 2.20 -5.91 11.44
C ILE A 237 1.70 -4.53 11.91
N PHE A 238 0.49 -4.12 11.52
CA PHE A 238 -0.08 -2.84 11.93
C PHE A 238 -0.40 -2.81 13.43
N ASN A 239 -1.07 -3.82 13.96
CA ASN A 239 -1.36 -3.93 15.38
C ASN A 239 -0.09 -4.12 16.21
N GLU A 240 0.86 -4.91 15.72
CA GLU A 240 2.13 -5.15 16.39
C GLU A 240 2.92 -3.83 16.56
N ILE A 241 2.99 -3.01 15.52
CA ILE A 241 3.66 -1.71 15.58
C ILE A 241 2.95 -0.79 16.57
N LYS A 242 1.62 -0.68 16.51
CA LYS A 242 0.86 0.18 17.43
C LYS A 242 1.03 -0.24 18.87
N HIS A 243 0.89 -1.53 19.17
CA HIS A 243 1.09 -2.06 20.51
C HIS A 243 2.50 -1.79 21.03
N PHE A 244 3.50 -1.99 20.17
CA PHE A 244 4.90 -1.74 20.53
C PHE A 244 5.19 -0.26 20.79
N PHE A 245 4.55 0.64 20.04
CA PHE A 245 4.66 2.09 20.27
C PHE A 245 4.04 2.51 21.60
N GLU A 246 2.94 1.87 22.00
CA GLU A 246 2.22 2.19 23.24
C GLU A 246 2.89 1.59 24.48
N THR A 247 3.42 0.38 24.39
CA THR A 247 3.85 -0.42 25.56
C THR A 247 5.34 -0.69 25.62
N GLY A 248 6.05 -0.62 24.50
CA GLY A 248 7.43 -1.10 24.36
C GLY A 248 7.56 -2.63 24.33
N GLU A 249 6.44 -3.36 24.36
CA GLU A 249 6.41 -4.83 24.38
C GLU A 249 5.88 -5.38 23.05
N LYS A 250 6.40 -6.53 22.63
CA LYS A 250 5.91 -7.24 21.45
C LYS A 250 4.62 -8.00 21.75
N LEU A 251 3.69 -7.97 20.81
CA LEU A 251 2.60 -8.94 20.80
C LEU A 251 3.15 -10.35 20.55
N PRO A 252 2.50 -11.39 21.10
CA PRO A 252 2.82 -12.77 20.73
C PRO A 252 2.58 -12.97 19.24
N GLU A 253 3.40 -13.81 18.59
CA GLU A 253 3.19 -14.16 17.19
C GLU A 253 1.81 -14.78 16.99
N PRO A 254 1.15 -14.49 15.82
CA PRO A 254 -0.12 -15.12 15.49
C PRO A 254 -0.01 -16.63 15.50
N THR A 255 -0.91 -17.28 16.23
CA THR A 255 -1.00 -18.74 16.28
C THR A 255 -1.39 -19.32 14.93
N ILE A 256 -1.25 -20.63 14.78
CA ILE A 256 -1.73 -21.30 13.55
C ILE A 256 -3.23 -21.09 13.33
N SER A 257 -4.02 -21.09 14.39
CA SER A 257 -5.46 -20.85 14.33
C SER A 257 -5.79 -19.41 13.85
N ASP A 258 -5.05 -18.40 14.34
CA ASP A 258 -5.20 -17.02 13.90
C ASP A 258 -4.88 -16.88 12.41
N ARG A 259 -3.82 -17.55 11.95
CA ARG A 259 -3.39 -17.53 10.55
C ARG A 259 -4.40 -18.23 9.64
N LEU A 260 -4.95 -19.37 10.05
CA LEU A 260 -6.00 -20.08 9.31
C LEU A 260 -7.28 -19.25 9.23
N LEU A 261 -7.66 -18.56 10.31
CA LEU A 261 -8.82 -17.66 10.32
C LEU A 261 -8.63 -16.49 9.36
N ALA A 262 -7.47 -15.83 9.38
CA ALA A 262 -7.18 -14.72 8.47
C ALA A 262 -7.16 -15.15 7.00
N VAL A 263 -6.56 -16.31 6.71
CA VAL A 263 -6.56 -16.90 5.36
C VAL A 263 -7.97 -17.23 4.90
N LYS A 264 -8.80 -17.80 5.77
CA LYS A 264 -10.20 -18.11 5.49
C LYS A 264 -10.97 -16.84 5.12
N GLN A 265 -10.94 -15.84 5.98
CA GLN A 265 -11.63 -14.58 5.74
C GLN A 265 -11.16 -13.91 4.43
N HIS A 266 -9.85 -13.87 4.19
CA HIS A 266 -9.29 -13.28 2.97
C HIS A 266 -9.78 -14.03 1.72
N ALA A 267 -9.73 -15.36 1.72
CA ALA A 267 -10.18 -16.19 0.60
C ALA A 267 -11.68 -16.06 0.32
N GLU A 268 -12.52 -16.04 1.38
CA GLU A 268 -13.96 -15.85 1.27
C GLU A 268 -14.29 -14.50 0.64
N TRP A 269 -13.71 -13.40 1.14
CA TRP A 269 -13.93 -12.06 0.58
C TRP A 269 -13.37 -11.92 -0.85
N SER A 270 -12.25 -12.56 -1.15
CA SER A 270 -11.70 -12.59 -2.51
C SER A 270 -12.63 -13.35 -3.48
N ALA A 271 -13.20 -14.47 -3.03
CA ALA A 271 -14.17 -15.24 -3.80
C ALA A 271 -15.48 -14.45 -4.03
N GLU A 272 -15.97 -13.76 -3.00
CA GLU A 272 -17.16 -12.90 -3.07
C GLU A 272 -16.96 -11.75 -4.09
N TRP A 273 -15.83 -11.06 -4.03
CA TRP A 273 -15.58 -9.88 -4.86
C TRP A 273 -15.17 -10.22 -6.31
N LYS A 274 -14.36 -11.26 -6.51
CA LYS A 274 -13.79 -11.62 -7.84
C LYS A 274 -14.47 -12.82 -8.51
N GLY A 275 -15.30 -13.53 -7.77
CA GLY A 275 -15.75 -14.88 -8.12
C GLY A 275 -14.77 -15.94 -7.59
N GLU A 276 -15.32 -17.08 -7.21
CA GLU A 276 -14.64 -18.14 -6.46
C GLU A 276 -13.29 -18.53 -7.06
N ARG A 277 -13.27 -18.90 -8.34
CA ARG A 277 -12.05 -19.41 -9.00
C ARG A 277 -10.94 -18.37 -9.07
N LEU A 278 -11.26 -17.13 -9.47
CA LEU A 278 -10.26 -16.08 -9.61
C LEU A 278 -9.76 -15.61 -8.26
N GLY A 279 -10.67 -15.43 -7.29
CA GLY A 279 -10.32 -15.07 -5.94
C GLY A 279 -9.30 -16.04 -5.32
N LEU A 280 -9.57 -17.36 -5.42
CA LEU A 280 -8.66 -18.38 -4.90
C LEU A 280 -7.32 -18.46 -5.64
N ILE A 281 -7.30 -18.21 -6.96
CA ILE A 281 -6.06 -18.14 -7.73
C ILE A 281 -5.18 -16.98 -7.26
N GLU A 282 -5.76 -15.82 -7.01
CA GLU A 282 -5.00 -14.65 -6.59
C GLU A 282 -4.52 -14.75 -5.13
N MET A 283 -5.20 -15.52 -4.28
CA MET A 283 -4.72 -15.85 -2.94
C MET A 283 -3.34 -16.54 -2.91
N ARG A 284 -2.90 -17.15 -4.01
CA ARG A 284 -1.62 -17.87 -4.11
C ARG A 284 -0.41 -17.02 -3.74
N GLN A 285 -0.45 -15.73 -4.00
CA GLN A 285 0.62 -14.80 -3.64
C GLN A 285 0.72 -14.55 -2.13
N HIS A 286 -0.36 -14.80 -1.38
CA HIS A 286 -0.44 -14.55 0.06
C HIS A 286 -0.09 -15.77 0.90
N TYR A 287 -0.43 -16.99 0.46
CA TYR A 287 -0.29 -18.21 1.28
C TYR A 287 1.10 -18.41 1.87
N SER A 288 2.16 -18.15 1.08
CA SER A 288 3.53 -18.32 1.55
C SER A 288 3.91 -17.44 2.74
N ASN A 289 3.32 -16.24 2.81
CA ASN A 289 3.63 -15.29 3.86
C ASN A 289 2.74 -15.51 5.10
N TYR A 290 1.46 -15.90 4.92
CA TYR A 290 0.59 -16.24 6.05
C TYR A 290 1.20 -17.31 6.96
N PHE A 291 1.87 -18.28 6.37
CA PHE A 291 2.44 -19.42 7.11
C PHE A 291 3.97 -19.39 7.16
N ARG A 292 4.55 -18.21 6.98
CA ARG A 292 5.99 -18.02 7.09
C ARG A 292 6.47 -18.38 8.50
N GLY A 293 7.53 -19.18 8.57
CA GLY A 293 8.10 -19.66 9.85
C GLY A 293 7.38 -20.85 10.47
N ILE A 294 6.24 -21.30 9.93
CA ILE A 294 5.51 -22.46 10.43
C ILE A 294 6.17 -23.75 9.95
N SER A 295 6.61 -24.56 10.91
CA SER A 295 7.23 -25.86 10.62
C SER A 295 6.27 -26.79 9.89
N HIS A 296 6.79 -27.60 8.96
CA HIS A 296 6.02 -28.60 8.18
C HIS A 296 4.92 -28.06 7.27
N PHE A 297 4.83 -26.74 7.07
CA PHE A 297 3.79 -26.16 6.20
C PHE A 297 4.03 -26.41 4.68
N LYS A 298 5.22 -26.86 4.27
CA LYS A 298 5.58 -27.00 2.84
C LYS A 298 4.59 -27.87 2.04
N GLU A 299 4.11 -28.95 2.61
CA GLU A 299 3.15 -29.86 1.95
C GLU A 299 1.77 -29.19 1.78
N PHE A 300 1.27 -28.55 2.83
CA PHE A 300 0.03 -27.81 2.81
C PHE A 300 0.10 -26.64 1.81
N LYS A 301 1.22 -25.90 1.78
CA LYS A 301 1.42 -24.83 0.80
C LYS A 301 1.18 -25.31 -0.61
N THR A 302 1.73 -26.47 -0.99
CA THR A 302 1.54 -27.02 -2.35
C THR A 302 0.06 -27.28 -2.65
N LYS A 303 -0.69 -27.81 -1.68
CA LYS A 303 -2.13 -28.02 -1.78
C LYS A 303 -2.89 -26.71 -1.92
N PHE A 304 -2.63 -25.71 -1.04
CA PHE A 304 -3.24 -24.38 -1.13
C PHE A 304 -3.02 -23.70 -2.49
N LEU A 305 -1.88 -23.89 -3.13
CA LEU A 305 -1.60 -23.35 -4.45
C LEU A 305 -2.40 -24.03 -5.58
N GLN A 306 -3.03 -25.16 -5.33
CA GLN A 306 -3.80 -25.93 -6.32
C GLN A 306 -5.31 -25.78 -6.16
N VAL A 307 -5.80 -25.33 -5.01
CA VAL A 307 -7.21 -25.16 -4.73
C VAL A 307 -7.90 -24.23 -5.74
N LEU A 308 -9.09 -24.62 -6.22
CA LEU A 308 -9.88 -23.88 -7.19
C LEU A 308 -11.34 -23.67 -6.77
N SER A 309 -11.80 -24.30 -5.67
CA SER A 309 -13.13 -24.12 -5.10
C SER A 309 -13.07 -23.86 -3.59
N LEU A 310 -14.10 -23.20 -3.05
CA LEU A 310 -14.21 -22.99 -1.61
C LEU A 310 -14.40 -24.31 -0.85
N GLU A 311 -15.03 -25.29 -1.46
CA GLU A 311 -15.21 -26.62 -0.86
C GLU A 311 -13.84 -27.29 -0.62
N GLU A 312 -12.99 -27.37 -1.65
CA GLU A 312 -11.62 -27.88 -1.52
C GLU A 312 -10.80 -27.07 -0.51
N PHE A 313 -11.00 -25.75 -0.51
CA PHE A 313 -10.31 -24.83 0.39
C PHE A 313 -10.68 -25.08 1.86
N TYR A 314 -11.97 -25.28 2.18
CA TYR A 314 -12.42 -25.57 3.56
C TYR A 314 -11.91 -26.95 4.03
N GLN A 315 -11.98 -27.95 3.19
CA GLN A 315 -11.42 -29.28 3.50
C GLN A 315 -9.92 -29.19 3.83
N LEU A 316 -9.17 -28.40 3.06
CA LEU A 316 -7.75 -28.21 3.30
C LEU A 316 -7.47 -27.41 4.57
N LEU A 317 -8.31 -26.42 4.91
CA LEU A 317 -8.21 -25.71 6.19
C LEU A 317 -8.39 -26.66 7.38
N GLU A 318 -9.44 -27.51 7.35
CA GLU A 318 -9.71 -28.48 8.39
C GLU A 318 -8.58 -29.52 8.52
N GLU A 319 -8.07 -30.02 7.39
CA GLU A 319 -6.90 -30.94 7.38
C GLU A 319 -5.68 -30.27 8.02
N THR A 320 -5.43 -29.00 7.68
CA THR A 320 -4.30 -28.25 8.22
C THR A 320 -4.46 -28.00 9.70
N GLU A 321 -5.63 -27.58 10.15
CA GLU A 321 -5.92 -27.35 11.56
C GLU A 321 -5.75 -28.64 12.40
N ALA A 322 -6.33 -29.75 11.94
CA ALA A 322 -6.22 -31.04 12.60
C ALA A 322 -4.77 -31.52 12.72
N PHE A 323 -3.96 -31.33 11.65
CA PHE A 323 -2.54 -31.69 11.66
C PHE A 323 -1.75 -30.96 12.75
N TYR A 324 -2.00 -29.65 12.93
CA TYR A 324 -1.28 -28.86 13.93
C TYR A 324 -1.81 -29.07 15.35
N LYS A 325 -3.12 -29.25 15.56
CA LYS A 325 -3.70 -29.59 16.87
C LYS A 325 -3.08 -30.88 17.44
N ASN A 326 -2.94 -31.91 16.64
CA ASN A 326 -2.36 -33.19 17.06
C ASN A 326 -0.85 -33.14 17.36
N ARG A 327 -0.17 -32.01 17.03
CA ARG A 327 1.28 -31.84 17.30
C ARG A 327 1.59 -30.91 18.46
N ILE A 328 0.63 -30.10 18.88
CA ILE A 328 0.78 -29.24 20.06
C ILE A 328 0.53 -30.05 21.35
N GLU A 329 -0.13 -31.19 21.27
CA GLU A 329 -0.38 -32.11 22.40
C GLU A 329 0.73 -33.12 22.66
N ILE A 330 1.89 -33.01 21.97
CA ILE A 330 3.10 -33.79 22.22
C ILE A 330 4.23 -32.86 22.62
#